data_cb2c3835b06827d824108100cfe38720
#
_entry.id   cb2c3835b06827d824108100cfe38720
#
_cell.length_a   1.000
_cell.length_b   1.000
_cell.length_c   1.000
_cell.angle_alpha   90.00
_cell.angle_beta   90.00
_cell.angle_gamma   90.00
#
_symmetry.space_group_name_H-M   'P 1'
#
loop_
_entity.id
_entity.type
_entity.pdbx_description
1 polymer ?
#
loop_
_entity_poly.entity_id
_entity_poly.type
_entity_poly.pdbx_seq_one_letter_code
_entity_poly.pdbx_strand_id
1 'polypeptide(L)'
;MNTETLNLQQHTFEAIQWNEDQHVLELTLNRPEKKNAINKAMANELCYALDYAAQEDNVRVVIISAIGDVFCAGGDLRSMRGEDETTSSTVPERGDLTDIGIKIRQLCKPVVIKAQGSVLAGALLLVCNASHVIVARNAKFSAPEIKRGLWPYMVMAGLFRLIPKRVGLDFIMRGYEIDAETALEWGLVN
;
A
#
# COMPACT_ATOMS: atom_id res chain seq x y z
N MET A 1 5.89 9.57 -28.93
CA MET A 1 6.42 9.36 -27.57
C MET A 1 6.83 7.90 -27.49
N ASN A 2 8.12 7.60 -27.32
CA ASN A 2 8.53 6.22 -27.07
C ASN A 2 7.99 5.82 -25.69
N THR A 3 6.91 5.06 -25.66
CA THR A 3 6.46 4.41 -24.43
C THR A 3 7.45 3.28 -24.15
N GLU A 4 8.28 3.47 -23.15
CA GLU A 4 9.16 2.42 -22.64
C GLU A 4 8.32 1.20 -22.28
N THR A 5 8.60 0.05 -22.87
CA THR A 5 7.90 -1.20 -22.54
C THR A 5 8.44 -1.70 -21.21
N LEU A 6 7.57 -1.72 -20.19
CA LEU A 6 7.93 -2.22 -18.86
C LEU A 6 7.93 -3.75 -18.85
N ASN A 7 8.84 -4.35 -18.08
CA ASN A 7 8.93 -5.80 -17.95
C ASN A 7 9.44 -6.18 -16.55
N LEU A 8 8.60 -6.81 -15.75
CA LEU A 8 8.93 -7.22 -14.38
C LEU A 8 10.06 -8.25 -14.33
N GLN A 9 10.14 -9.14 -15.33
CA GLN A 9 11.13 -10.23 -15.37
C GLN A 9 12.57 -9.75 -15.59
N GLN A 10 12.76 -8.53 -16.10
CA GLN A 10 14.08 -7.96 -16.36
C GLN A 10 14.73 -7.36 -15.12
N HIS A 11 14.03 -7.28 -14.01
CA HIS A 11 14.49 -6.61 -12.80
C HIS A 11 14.47 -7.53 -11.58
N THR A 12 15.40 -7.27 -10.67
CA THR A 12 15.40 -7.87 -9.34
C THR A 12 14.59 -7.00 -8.41
N PHE A 13 13.58 -7.59 -7.79
CA PHE A 13 12.77 -6.99 -6.74
C PHE A 13 13.28 -7.47 -5.38
N GLU A 14 13.43 -6.58 -4.44
CA GLU A 14 13.92 -6.88 -3.08
C GLU A 14 12.80 -6.85 -2.05
N ALA A 15 11.99 -5.79 -2.11
CA ALA A 15 11.03 -5.46 -1.07
C ALA A 15 9.62 -5.99 -1.35
N ILE A 16 9.32 -6.38 -2.58
CA ILE A 16 8.10 -7.08 -2.95
C ILE A 16 8.42 -8.34 -3.75
N GLN A 17 7.48 -9.29 -3.71
CA GLN A 17 7.42 -10.41 -4.67
C GLN A 17 6.27 -10.15 -5.62
N TRP A 18 6.34 -10.69 -6.83
CA TRP A 18 5.25 -10.61 -7.78
C TRP A 18 5.02 -11.95 -8.47
N ASN A 19 3.78 -12.19 -8.83
CA ASN A 19 3.37 -13.33 -9.63
C ASN A 19 2.25 -12.90 -10.57
N GLU A 20 2.32 -13.32 -11.83
CA GLU A 20 1.27 -13.09 -12.81
C GLU A 20 0.72 -14.42 -13.27
N ASP A 21 -0.57 -14.67 -13.05
CA ASP A 21 -1.30 -15.85 -13.48
C ASP A 21 -2.75 -15.51 -13.81
N GLN A 22 -3.29 -16.10 -14.88
CA GLN A 22 -4.70 -15.98 -15.29
C GLN A 22 -5.26 -14.54 -15.25
N HIS A 23 -4.50 -13.58 -15.77
CA HIS A 23 -4.86 -12.16 -15.82
C HIS A 23 -4.79 -11.43 -14.47
N VAL A 24 -4.26 -12.04 -13.44
CA VAL A 24 -4.08 -11.45 -12.12
C VAL A 24 -2.59 -11.21 -11.88
N LEU A 25 -2.24 -9.98 -11.53
CA LEU A 25 -0.92 -9.62 -11.02
C LEU A 25 -1.01 -9.55 -9.50
N GLU A 26 -0.40 -10.49 -8.79
CA GLU A 26 -0.26 -10.44 -7.34
C GLU A 26 1.07 -9.78 -6.96
N LEU A 27 1.00 -8.74 -6.13
CA LEU A 27 2.14 -8.02 -5.54
C LEU A 27 2.14 -8.31 -4.04
N THR A 28 3.19 -8.97 -3.55
CA THR A 28 3.28 -9.38 -2.15
C THR A 28 4.35 -8.59 -1.43
N LEU A 29 3.98 -7.78 -0.44
CA LEU A 29 4.92 -7.06 0.40
C LEU A 29 5.80 -8.06 1.16
N ASN A 30 7.12 -7.92 1.07
CA ASN A 30 8.09 -8.91 1.56
C ASN A 30 9.24 -8.29 2.37
N ARG A 31 8.89 -7.58 3.43
CA ARG A 31 9.80 -7.12 4.49
C ARG A 31 9.20 -7.44 5.86
N PRO A 32 8.86 -8.73 6.16
CA PRO A 32 8.14 -9.10 7.39
C PRO A 32 8.92 -8.75 8.66
N GLU A 33 10.25 -8.79 8.64
CA GLU A 33 11.14 -8.40 9.75
C GLU A 33 11.05 -6.91 10.12
N LYS A 34 10.59 -6.08 9.18
CA LYS A 34 10.27 -4.65 9.36
C LYS A 34 8.76 -4.40 9.38
N LYS A 35 7.93 -5.44 9.59
CA LYS A 35 6.46 -5.36 9.53
C LYS A 35 5.96 -4.73 8.24
N ASN A 36 6.63 -5.02 7.13
CA ASN A 36 6.35 -4.49 5.80
C ASN A 36 6.28 -2.95 5.75
N ALA A 37 7.09 -2.27 6.56
CA ALA A 37 7.22 -0.81 6.48
C ALA A 37 7.75 -0.42 5.10
N ILE A 38 7.10 0.57 4.48
CA ILE A 38 7.37 1.00 3.11
C ILE A 38 8.59 1.92 3.12
N ASN A 39 9.73 1.39 2.70
CA ASN A 39 10.94 2.14 2.42
C ASN A 39 10.98 2.61 0.95
N LYS A 40 12.03 3.31 0.56
CA LYS A 40 12.19 3.83 -0.81
C LYS A 40 12.15 2.70 -1.84
N ALA A 41 12.82 1.57 -1.60
CA ALA A 41 12.83 0.42 -2.52
C ALA A 41 11.42 -0.15 -2.72
N MET A 42 10.70 -0.45 -1.64
CA MET A 42 9.32 -0.99 -1.72
C MET A 42 8.38 -0.01 -2.43
N ALA A 43 8.49 1.29 -2.13
CA ALA A 43 7.64 2.29 -2.77
C ALA A 43 7.89 2.33 -4.28
N ASN A 44 9.17 2.37 -4.70
CA ASN A 44 9.55 2.37 -6.11
C ASN A 44 9.12 1.09 -6.83
N GLU A 45 9.33 -0.07 -6.22
CA GLU A 45 8.94 -1.37 -6.78
C GLU A 45 7.44 -1.49 -6.98
N LEU A 46 6.63 -1.04 -6.01
CA LEU A 46 5.18 -0.97 -6.15
C LEU A 46 4.77 -0.02 -7.28
N CYS A 47 5.39 1.17 -7.35
CA CYS A 47 5.12 2.12 -8.41
C CYS A 47 5.44 1.55 -9.80
N TYR A 48 6.57 0.89 -9.96
CA TYR A 48 6.96 0.24 -11.21
C TYR A 48 5.98 -0.87 -11.61
N ALA A 49 5.62 -1.74 -10.65
CA ALA A 49 4.69 -2.84 -10.92
C ALA A 49 3.26 -2.35 -11.26
N LEU A 50 2.83 -1.24 -10.66
CA LEU A 50 1.54 -0.61 -11.00
C LEU A 50 1.58 0.04 -12.39
N ASP A 51 2.70 0.67 -12.78
CA ASP A 51 2.88 1.19 -14.14
C ASP A 51 2.91 0.06 -15.17
N TYR A 52 3.59 -1.05 -14.87
CA TYR A 52 3.54 -2.27 -15.68
C TYR A 52 2.09 -2.76 -15.84
N ALA A 53 1.37 -2.91 -14.73
CA ALA A 53 -0.03 -3.34 -14.76
C ALA A 53 -0.92 -2.39 -15.59
N ALA A 54 -0.59 -1.10 -15.66
CA ALA A 54 -1.33 -0.14 -16.47
C ALA A 54 -1.11 -0.33 -17.98
N GLN A 55 0.10 -0.76 -18.38
CA GLN A 55 0.48 -0.96 -19.79
C GLN A 55 0.18 -2.38 -20.31
N GLU A 56 0.18 -3.38 -19.43
CA GLU A 56 0.04 -4.79 -19.80
C GLU A 56 -1.43 -5.19 -19.94
N ASP A 57 -1.92 -5.31 -21.16
CA ASP A 57 -3.32 -5.63 -21.46
C ASP A 57 -3.77 -6.99 -20.89
N ASN A 58 -2.83 -7.92 -20.72
CA ASN A 58 -3.12 -9.24 -20.16
C ASN A 58 -3.43 -9.15 -18.65
N VAL A 59 -2.91 -8.18 -17.93
CA VAL A 59 -3.27 -7.93 -16.53
C VAL A 59 -4.63 -7.26 -16.45
N ARG A 60 -5.61 -7.89 -15.80
CA ARG A 60 -6.96 -7.37 -15.60
C ARG A 60 -7.27 -6.97 -14.16
N VAL A 61 -6.56 -7.56 -13.20
CA VAL A 61 -6.73 -7.31 -11.77
C VAL A 61 -5.36 -7.29 -11.11
N VAL A 62 -5.16 -6.39 -10.15
CA VAL A 62 -4.00 -6.40 -9.27
C VAL A 62 -4.44 -6.79 -7.87
N ILE A 63 -3.73 -7.73 -7.24
CA ILE A 63 -3.88 -8.07 -5.83
C ILE A 63 -2.65 -7.58 -5.08
N ILE A 64 -2.82 -6.89 -3.96
CA ILE A 64 -1.73 -6.53 -3.06
C ILE A 64 -1.91 -7.31 -1.76
N SER A 65 -0.95 -8.17 -1.46
CA SER A 65 -0.89 -9.01 -0.26
C SER A 65 0.39 -8.75 0.53
N ALA A 66 0.62 -9.47 1.62
CA ALA A 66 1.83 -9.33 2.41
C ALA A 66 2.22 -10.63 3.12
N ILE A 67 3.51 -10.84 3.34
CA ILE A 67 4.07 -11.92 4.14
C ILE A 67 4.16 -11.49 5.62
N GLY A 68 3.99 -12.44 6.55
CA GLY A 68 4.10 -12.22 7.99
C GLY A 68 2.79 -11.81 8.66
N ASP A 69 2.88 -11.43 9.94
CA ASP A 69 1.71 -11.19 10.81
C ASP A 69 1.10 -9.80 10.67
N VAL A 70 1.84 -8.86 10.09
CA VAL A 70 1.41 -7.47 9.85
C VAL A 70 1.33 -7.25 8.36
N PHE A 71 0.19 -6.75 7.88
CA PHE A 71 0.07 -6.40 6.47
C PHE A 71 1.07 -5.30 6.11
N CYS A 72 1.00 -4.15 6.79
CA CYS A 72 1.97 -3.08 6.59
C CYS A 72 1.93 -2.08 7.76
N ALA A 73 3.10 -1.66 8.23
CA ALA A 73 3.25 -0.70 9.33
C ALA A 73 3.29 0.77 8.87
N GLY A 74 3.08 1.04 7.57
CA GLY A 74 3.17 2.39 7.00
C GLY A 74 4.56 2.74 6.51
N GLY A 75 4.88 4.03 6.39
CA GLY A 75 6.18 4.50 5.93
C GLY A 75 7.31 4.11 6.89
N ASP A 76 8.44 3.68 6.33
CA ASP A 76 9.66 3.38 7.11
C ASP A 76 10.26 4.69 7.61
N LEU A 77 10.31 4.85 8.94
CA LEU A 77 10.78 6.09 9.58
C LEU A 77 12.27 6.38 9.35
N ARG A 78 13.09 5.36 9.13
CA ARG A 78 14.50 5.53 8.81
C ARG A 78 14.64 6.06 7.38
N SER A 79 13.92 5.44 6.45
CA SER A 79 13.85 5.88 5.06
C SER A 79 13.35 7.33 4.95
N MET A 80 12.34 7.73 5.73
CA MET A 80 11.84 9.10 5.78
C MET A 80 12.86 10.13 6.32
N ARG A 81 13.90 9.68 7.03
CA ARG A 81 15.03 10.52 7.49
C ARG A 81 16.20 10.53 6.52
N GLY A 82 16.09 9.85 5.38
CA GLY A 82 17.19 9.66 4.45
C GLY A 82 18.23 8.62 4.89
N GLU A 83 17.88 7.75 5.84
CA GLU A 83 18.70 6.66 6.36
C GLU A 83 18.35 5.35 5.64
N ASP A 84 18.24 5.41 4.30
CA ASP A 84 17.93 4.21 3.52
C ASP A 84 19.07 3.19 3.58
N GLU A 85 18.68 1.94 3.67
CA GLU A 85 19.60 0.81 3.51
C GLU A 85 19.97 0.70 2.03
N THR A 86 21.17 0.18 1.74
CA THR A 86 21.53 -0.16 0.37
C THR A 86 20.57 -1.20 -0.15
N THR A 87 20.07 -1.00 -1.37
CA THR A 87 19.13 -1.92 -2.01
C THR A 87 19.81 -2.76 -3.08
N SER A 88 19.40 -4.02 -3.19
CA SER A 88 19.73 -4.91 -4.31
C SER A 88 18.75 -4.81 -5.47
N SER A 89 17.69 -4.02 -5.31
CA SER A 89 16.69 -3.79 -6.35
C SER A 89 17.32 -3.12 -7.57
N THR A 90 17.03 -3.67 -8.75
CA THR A 90 17.46 -3.10 -10.05
C THR A 90 16.31 -2.39 -10.77
N VAL A 91 15.17 -2.21 -10.08
CA VAL A 91 13.99 -1.59 -10.64
C VAL A 91 14.25 -0.10 -10.89
N PRO A 92 14.03 0.40 -12.13
CA PRO A 92 14.17 1.82 -12.46
C PRO A 92 13.28 2.70 -11.59
N GLU A 93 13.72 3.92 -11.30
CA GLU A 93 12.96 4.85 -10.46
C GLU A 93 11.64 5.25 -11.13
N ARG A 94 10.52 5.09 -10.42
CA ARG A 94 9.16 5.34 -10.90
C ARG A 94 8.29 6.10 -9.92
N GLY A 95 8.71 6.24 -8.69
CA GLY A 95 7.97 6.98 -7.69
C GLY A 95 8.32 6.65 -6.25
N ASP A 96 7.64 7.31 -5.36
CA ASP A 96 7.80 7.19 -3.92
C ASP A 96 6.50 6.79 -3.20
N LEU A 97 6.51 6.82 -1.88
CA LEU A 97 5.34 6.49 -1.04
C LEU A 97 4.10 7.32 -1.41
N THR A 98 4.28 8.57 -1.83
CA THR A 98 3.17 9.48 -2.15
C THR A 98 2.48 9.11 -3.46
N ASP A 99 3.23 8.52 -4.39
CA ASP A 99 2.76 8.14 -5.71
C ASP A 99 1.89 6.87 -5.69
N ILE A 100 2.14 5.95 -4.76
CA ILE A 100 1.45 4.65 -4.72
C ILE A 100 -0.07 4.81 -4.75
N GLY A 101 -0.62 5.65 -3.86
CA GLY A 101 -2.05 5.88 -3.80
C GLY A 101 -2.63 6.54 -5.06
N ILE A 102 -1.84 7.39 -5.71
CA ILE A 102 -2.21 8.03 -6.99
C ILE A 102 -2.24 6.99 -8.09
N LYS A 103 -1.21 6.17 -8.21
CA LYS A 103 -1.11 5.11 -9.22
C LYS A 103 -2.21 4.06 -9.08
N ILE A 104 -2.53 3.63 -7.85
CA ILE A 104 -3.66 2.72 -7.60
C ILE A 104 -4.97 3.31 -8.15
N ARG A 105 -5.25 4.60 -7.90
CA ARG A 105 -6.47 5.25 -8.38
C ARG A 105 -6.52 5.43 -9.89
N GLN A 106 -5.37 5.66 -10.51
CA GLN A 106 -5.26 5.95 -11.95
C GLN A 106 -5.16 4.69 -12.81
N LEU A 107 -4.99 3.53 -12.18
CA LEU A 107 -4.71 2.27 -12.87
C LEU A 107 -5.82 1.85 -13.85
N CYS A 108 -7.07 2.29 -13.67
CA CYS A 108 -8.23 1.88 -14.48
C CYS A 108 -8.47 0.36 -14.50
N LYS A 109 -7.88 -0.38 -13.55
CA LYS A 109 -8.09 -1.81 -13.32
C LYS A 109 -8.38 -2.02 -11.84
N PRO A 110 -9.20 -3.02 -11.45
CA PRO A 110 -9.45 -3.31 -10.04
C PRO A 110 -8.14 -3.61 -9.29
N VAL A 111 -7.99 -2.99 -8.12
CA VAL A 111 -6.95 -3.31 -7.15
C VAL A 111 -7.61 -3.87 -5.91
N VAL A 112 -7.24 -5.08 -5.53
CA VAL A 112 -7.76 -5.79 -4.36
C VAL A 112 -6.67 -5.86 -3.30
N ILE A 113 -6.95 -5.38 -2.10
CA ILE A 113 -6.08 -5.60 -0.93
C ILE A 113 -6.50 -6.88 -0.22
N LYS A 114 -5.54 -7.74 0.08
CA LYS A 114 -5.70 -8.95 0.88
C LYS A 114 -4.82 -8.81 2.12
N ALA A 115 -5.39 -8.25 3.20
CA ALA A 115 -4.66 -7.97 4.42
C ALA A 115 -4.89 -9.06 5.47
N GLN A 116 -3.85 -9.88 5.72
CA GLN A 116 -3.87 -10.94 6.74
C GLN A 116 -3.64 -10.43 8.16
N GLY A 117 -3.24 -9.18 8.33
CA GLY A 117 -2.88 -8.59 9.60
C GLY A 117 -3.09 -7.08 9.64
N SER A 118 -2.49 -6.42 10.62
CA SER A 118 -2.71 -5.00 10.91
C SER A 118 -2.26 -4.07 9.77
N VAL A 119 -3.04 -3.00 9.58
CA VAL A 119 -2.83 -1.92 8.60
C VAL A 119 -2.60 -0.63 9.38
N LEU A 120 -1.38 -0.10 9.37
CA LEU A 120 -1.01 1.01 10.24
C LEU A 120 -0.46 2.19 9.45
N ALA A 121 -0.78 3.40 9.91
CA ALA A 121 -0.22 4.65 9.38
C ALA A 121 -0.36 4.77 7.85
N GLY A 122 0.73 5.08 7.16
CA GLY A 122 0.77 5.20 5.69
C GLY A 122 0.30 3.96 4.91
N ALA A 123 0.19 2.77 5.53
CA ALA A 123 -0.42 1.60 4.90
C ALA A 123 -1.91 1.82 4.55
N LEU A 124 -2.59 2.71 5.26
CA LEU A 124 -3.95 3.13 4.93
C LEU A 124 -4.07 3.75 3.53
N LEU A 125 -2.96 4.25 2.94
CA LEU A 125 -2.95 4.71 1.54
C LEU A 125 -3.30 3.60 0.57
N LEU A 126 -2.81 2.37 0.82
CA LEU A 126 -3.13 1.20 -0.01
C LEU A 126 -4.63 0.90 0.09
N VAL A 127 -5.12 0.77 1.32
CA VAL A 127 -6.53 0.46 1.62
C VAL A 127 -7.48 1.53 1.09
N CYS A 128 -7.21 2.80 1.35
CA CYS A 128 -8.11 3.89 0.96
C CYS A 128 -8.17 4.16 -0.55
N ASN A 129 -7.25 3.61 -1.34
CA ASN A 129 -7.23 3.81 -2.78
C ASN A 129 -7.55 2.54 -3.58
N ALA A 130 -7.64 1.39 -2.92
CA ALA A 130 -8.03 0.13 -3.55
C ALA A 130 -9.51 0.10 -3.94
N SER A 131 -9.84 -0.76 -4.90
CA SER A 131 -11.22 -1.00 -5.33
C SER A 131 -11.97 -1.90 -4.36
N HIS A 132 -11.26 -2.82 -3.71
CA HIS A 132 -11.81 -3.81 -2.79
C HIS A 132 -10.80 -4.19 -1.73
N VAL A 133 -11.25 -4.42 -0.49
CA VAL A 133 -10.35 -4.69 0.64
C VAL A 133 -10.88 -5.84 1.46
N ILE A 134 -10.18 -6.98 1.41
CA ILE A 134 -10.49 -8.17 2.19
C ILE A 134 -9.47 -8.28 3.31
N VAL A 135 -9.94 -8.45 4.54
CA VAL A 135 -9.07 -8.47 5.72
C VAL A 135 -9.33 -9.67 6.61
N ALA A 136 -8.31 -10.11 7.31
CA ALA A 136 -8.46 -11.11 8.34
C ALA A 136 -9.25 -10.52 9.53
N ARG A 137 -10.07 -11.33 10.17
CA ARG A 137 -10.95 -10.91 11.28
C ARG A 137 -10.19 -10.32 12.48
N ASN A 138 -8.92 -10.73 12.67
CA ASN A 138 -8.03 -10.21 13.71
C ASN A 138 -7.22 -8.98 13.28
N ALA A 139 -7.40 -8.48 12.06
CA ALA A 139 -6.70 -7.28 11.59
C ALA A 139 -7.10 -6.06 12.41
N LYS A 140 -6.13 -5.16 12.61
CA LYS A 140 -6.32 -3.89 13.30
C LYS A 140 -5.92 -2.74 12.39
N PHE A 141 -6.58 -1.60 12.56
CA PHE A 141 -6.32 -0.39 11.77
C PHE A 141 -6.01 0.77 12.70
N SER A 142 -4.99 1.56 12.38
CA SER A 142 -4.64 2.75 13.15
C SER A 142 -3.93 3.78 12.30
N ALA A 143 -4.20 5.06 12.56
CA ALA A 143 -3.46 6.21 12.05
C ALA A 143 -2.71 6.89 13.21
N PRO A 144 -1.60 6.30 13.71
CA PRO A 144 -0.95 6.74 14.95
C PRO A 144 0.01 7.91 14.77
N GLU A 145 0.05 8.56 13.61
CA GLU A 145 0.98 9.63 13.26
C GLU A 145 0.94 10.77 14.27
N ILE A 146 -0.24 11.13 14.77
CA ILE A 146 -0.42 12.19 15.77
C ILE A 146 0.35 11.93 17.07
N LYS A 147 0.51 10.67 17.47
CA LYS A 147 1.29 10.26 18.66
C LYS A 147 2.79 10.55 18.52
N ARG A 148 3.24 10.86 17.28
CA ARG A 148 4.62 11.21 16.93
C ARG A 148 4.76 12.67 16.48
N GLY A 149 3.72 13.49 16.69
CA GLY A 149 3.70 14.88 16.27
C GLY A 149 3.55 15.08 14.75
N LEU A 150 3.12 14.06 14.02
CA LEU A 150 2.89 14.10 12.58
C LEU A 150 1.39 14.18 12.29
N TRP A 151 1.04 14.81 11.17
CA TRP A 151 -0.34 14.81 10.68
C TRP A 151 -0.46 13.97 9.41
N PRO A 152 -1.41 13.01 9.34
CA PRO A 152 -1.49 12.04 8.24
C PRO A 152 -2.23 12.61 7.01
N TYR A 153 -1.72 13.68 6.39
CA TYR A 153 -2.38 14.36 5.27
C TYR A 153 -2.78 13.44 4.13
N MET A 154 -1.88 12.53 3.73
CA MET A 154 -2.13 11.62 2.61
C MET A 154 -3.21 10.59 2.96
N VAL A 155 -3.13 10.02 4.17
CA VAL A 155 -4.14 9.08 4.69
C VAL A 155 -5.49 9.79 4.79
N MET A 156 -5.52 11.00 5.34
CA MET A 156 -6.72 11.81 5.48
C MET A 156 -7.42 12.04 4.13
N ALA A 157 -6.67 12.36 3.09
CA ALA A 157 -7.22 12.59 1.76
C ALA A 157 -7.93 11.36 1.17
N GLY A 158 -7.41 10.15 1.43
CA GLY A 158 -8.04 8.89 1.08
C GLY A 158 -9.24 8.55 1.95
N LEU A 159 -9.04 8.63 3.26
CA LEU A 159 -10.01 8.21 4.28
C LEU A 159 -11.33 8.98 4.18
N PHE A 160 -11.29 10.32 4.00
CA PHE A 160 -12.48 11.16 3.94
C PHE A 160 -13.34 10.98 2.67
N ARG A 161 -12.89 10.17 1.73
CA ARG A 161 -13.71 9.74 0.59
C ARG A 161 -14.53 8.50 0.88
N LEU A 162 -14.13 7.72 1.88
CA LEU A 162 -14.73 6.43 2.20
C LEU A 162 -15.64 6.50 3.43
N ILE A 163 -15.20 7.22 4.47
CA ILE A 163 -15.91 7.26 5.75
C ILE A 163 -16.38 8.68 6.07
N PRO A 164 -17.42 8.84 6.93
CA PRO A 164 -17.89 10.14 7.35
C PRO A 164 -16.76 10.99 7.94
N LYS A 165 -16.64 12.23 7.49
CA LYS A 165 -15.53 13.13 7.83
C LYS A 165 -15.29 13.25 9.34
N ARG A 166 -16.36 13.30 10.16
CA ARG A 166 -16.22 13.41 11.62
C ARG A 166 -15.61 12.16 12.24
N VAL A 167 -16.00 10.98 11.75
CA VAL A 167 -15.44 9.70 12.19
C VAL A 167 -13.95 9.64 11.81
N GLY A 168 -13.62 9.99 10.57
CA GLY A 168 -12.23 10.02 10.11
C GLY A 168 -11.36 11.02 10.87
N LEU A 169 -11.91 12.22 11.19
CA LEU A 169 -11.19 13.21 12.01
C LEU A 169 -10.93 12.69 13.43
N ASP A 170 -11.92 12.12 14.09
CA ASP A 170 -11.75 11.55 15.44
C ASP A 170 -10.69 10.44 15.41
N PHE A 171 -10.74 9.55 14.43
CA PHE A 171 -9.78 8.47 14.25
C PHE A 171 -8.33 8.96 14.11
N ILE A 172 -8.07 9.92 13.22
CA ILE A 172 -6.71 10.42 13.00
C ILE A 172 -6.22 11.35 14.12
N MET A 173 -7.11 12.14 14.73
CA MET A 173 -6.76 13.08 15.81
C MET A 173 -6.41 12.35 17.11
N ARG A 174 -7.01 11.23 17.36
CA ARG A 174 -6.77 10.42 18.58
C ARG A 174 -5.80 9.28 18.34
N GLY A 175 -5.63 8.84 17.09
CA GLY A 175 -4.69 7.79 16.71
C GLY A 175 -4.92 6.47 17.44
N TYR A 176 -6.18 6.16 17.77
CA TYR A 176 -6.54 4.88 18.37
C TYR A 176 -6.58 3.76 17.34
N GLU A 177 -6.78 2.56 17.82
CA GLU A 177 -6.88 1.36 17.01
C GLU A 177 -8.34 0.94 16.89
N ILE A 178 -8.76 0.53 15.71
CA ILE A 178 -10.06 -0.11 15.46
C ILE A 178 -9.84 -1.53 14.95
N ASP A 179 -10.82 -2.39 15.15
CA ASP A 179 -10.82 -3.75 14.63
C ASP A 179 -11.44 -3.85 13.23
N ALA A 180 -11.39 -5.05 12.66
CA ALA A 180 -11.91 -5.32 11.33
C ALA A 180 -13.44 -5.12 11.25
N GLU A 181 -14.19 -5.40 12.32
CA GLU A 181 -15.63 -5.23 12.38
C GLU A 181 -16.00 -3.74 12.32
N THR A 182 -15.36 -2.91 13.12
CA THR A 182 -15.51 -1.44 13.07
C THR A 182 -15.11 -0.88 11.71
N ALA A 183 -14.02 -1.39 11.12
CA ALA A 183 -13.57 -0.97 9.79
C ALA A 183 -14.60 -1.31 8.70
N LEU A 184 -15.26 -2.47 8.81
CA LEU A 184 -16.37 -2.88 7.94
C LEU A 184 -17.61 -1.97 8.14
N GLU A 185 -18.01 -1.71 9.38
CA GLU A 185 -19.13 -0.80 9.69
C GLU A 185 -18.91 0.60 9.11
N TRP A 186 -17.67 1.08 9.10
CA TRP A 186 -17.35 2.39 8.55
C TRP A 186 -17.29 2.39 7.00
N GLY A 187 -17.29 1.22 6.36
CA GLY A 187 -17.09 1.09 4.92
C GLY A 187 -15.63 1.26 4.47
N LEU A 188 -14.69 1.09 5.40
CA LEU A 188 -13.25 1.14 5.09
C LEU A 188 -12.78 -0.16 4.44
N VAL A 189 -13.45 -1.29 4.71
CA VAL A 189 -13.19 -2.63 4.16
C VAL A 189 -14.49 -3.31 3.73
N ASN A 190 -14.38 -4.44 2.99
CA ASN A 190 -15.50 -5.19 2.44
C ASN A 190 -15.76 -6.51 3.15
#